data_66abd7d1c7f4f73db2265169fc06176c
#
_entry.id   66abd7d1c7f4f73db2265169fc06176c
#
_cell.length_a   1.000
_cell.length_b   1.000
_cell.length_c   1.000
_cell.angle_alpha   90.00
_cell.angle_beta   90.00
_cell.angle_gamma   90.00
#
_symmetry.space_group_name_H-M   'P 1'
#
loop_
_entity.id
_entity.type
_entity.pdbx_description
1 polymer ?
#
loop_
_entity_poly.entity_id
_entity_poly.type
_entity_poly.pdbx_seq_one_letter_code
_entity_poly.pdbx_strand_id
1 'polypeptide(L)'
;MKRLIATTMLVAGLTTGAAQAADFQPKAKGDLIVHLRATQVAPDETAPILTAATGLHADVGNDVMPTLGFTYFLTDKVAVEAILGTTQHEIKAKGPATDVLVHETWVLPPVVTLQYHPLPAARFSPYVGAGVNFMLFYSGEDKNGFTVDLDNGLGYALQAGVDVAIEGPWSLNVDVKKVWFETDAKINGGALKSKVELDPVVASVGLSRRF
;
A
#
# COMPACT_ATOMS: atom_id res chain seq x y z
N MET A 1 -23.15 1.06 -13.90
CA MET A 1 -23.62 1.41 -12.54
C MET A 1 -22.52 1.04 -11.56
N LYS A 2 -21.71 2.02 -11.15
CA LYS A 2 -20.60 1.82 -10.20
C LYS A 2 -21.20 1.43 -8.84
N ARG A 3 -20.97 0.21 -8.40
CA ARG A 3 -21.33 -0.19 -7.03
C ARG A 3 -20.27 0.37 -6.10
N LEU A 4 -20.59 1.45 -5.42
CA LEU A 4 -19.84 1.91 -4.25
C LEU A 4 -19.93 0.81 -3.18
N ILE A 5 -18.86 0.06 -2.98
CA ILE A 5 -18.71 -0.77 -1.79
C ILE A 5 -18.28 0.19 -0.69
N ALA A 6 -19.25 0.64 0.09
CA ALA A 6 -18.98 1.40 1.30
C ALA A 6 -18.33 0.46 2.31
N THR A 7 -17.02 0.55 2.45
CA THR A 7 -16.29 -0.09 3.56
C THR A 7 -16.68 0.65 4.84
N THR A 8 -17.60 0.09 5.59
CA THR A 8 -18.01 0.59 6.90
C THR A 8 -16.82 0.40 7.85
N MET A 9 -16.05 1.45 8.09
CA MET A 9 -15.07 1.47 9.17
C MET A 9 -15.84 1.41 10.51
N LEU A 10 -15.70 0.28 11.18
CA LEU A 10 -16.19 0.09 12.55
C LEU A 10 -15.31 0.93 13.48
N VAL A 11 -15.74 2.14 13.80
CA VAL A 11 -15.17 2.92 14.89
C VAL A 11 -15.67 2.30 16.20
N ALA A 12 -14.90 1.35 16.72
CA ALA A 12 -15.12 0.85 18.07
C ALA A 12 -14.81 1.97 19.07
N GLY A 13 -15.83 2.43 19.79
CA GLY A 13 -15.69 3.43 20.84
C GLY A 13 -14.70 2.94 21.91
N LEU A 14 -13.60 3.64 22.05
CA LEU A 14 -12.62 3.46 23.13
C LEU A 14 -13.24 4.02 24.42
N THR A 15 -13.82 3.16 25.24
CA THR A 15 -14.13 3.48 26.63
C THR A 15 -12.82 3.66 27.38
N THR A 16 -12.60 4.83 27.94
CA THR A 16 -11.45 5.16 28.79
C THR A 16 -11.54 4.41 30.14
N GLY A 17 -11.12 3.15 30.13
CA GLY A 17 -10.75 2.46 31.36
C GLY A 17 -9.38 2.98 31.79
N ALA A 18 -9.27 3.54 32.99
CA ALA A 18 -7.99 3.86 33.62
C ALA A 18 -7.27 2.55 33.99
N ALA A 19 -6.64 1.91 33.01
CA ALA A 19 -5.66 0.85 33.24
C ALA A 19 -4.38 1.52 33.75
N GLN A 20 -3.88 1.05 34.88
CA GLN A 20 -2.62 1.51 35.49
C GLN A 20 -1.51 1.52 34.45
N ALA A 21 -0.78 2.63 34.41
CA ALA A 21 0.25 2.91 33.43
C ALA A 21 1.42 1.94 33.56
N ALA A 22 1.38 0.82 32.85
CA ALA A 22 2.58 0.12 32.47
C ALA A 22 3.42 1.07 31.60
N ASP A 23 4.73 1.13 31.87
CA ASP A 23 5.71 2.10 31.40
C ASP A 23 5.57 2.51 29.92
N PHE A 24 4.69 3.50 29.67
CA PHE A 24 4.66 4.16 28.38
C PHE A 24 5.91 5.02 28.24
N GLN A 25 6.67 4.77 27.20
CA GLN A 25 7.83 5.60 26.86
C GLN A 25 7.53 6.41 25.60
N PRO A 26 7.75 7.75 25.62
CA PRO A 26 7.66 8.58 24.42
C PRO A 26 8.58 8.10 23.30
N LYS A 27 8.18 8.32 22.06
CA LYS A 27 9.07 8.17 20.91
C LYS A 27 10.14 9.23 20.96
N ALA A 28 11.39 8.86 20.66
CA ALA A 28 12.53 9.75 20.72
C ALA A 28 13.46 9.54 19.52
N LYS A 29 14.32 10.52 19.28
CA LYS A 29 15.41 10.41 18.31
C LYS A 29 16.24 9.15 18.57
N GLY A 30 16.49 8.38 17.51
CA GLY A 30 17.27 7.13 17.55
C GLY A 30 16.41 5.87 17.71
N ASP A 31 15.12 6.00 18.05
CA ASP A 31 14.22 4.85 18.13
C ASP A 31 14.07 4.19 16.76
N LEU A 32 14.11 2.87 16.75
CA LEU A 32 13.73 2.02 15.64
C LEU A 32 12.41 1.31 15.99
N ILE A 33 11.38 1.52 15.17
CA ILE A 33 10.11 0.80 15.31
C ILE A 33 10.00 -0.19 14.16
N VAL A 34 9.78 -1.46 14.50
CA VAL A 34 9.51 -2.52 13.53
C VAL A 34 8.02 -2.82 13.55
N HIS A 35 7.40 -2.83 12.38
CA HIS A 35 5.97 -3.07 12.18
C HIS A 35 5.76 -4.41 11.45
N LEU A 36 4.86 -5.23 11.97
CA LEU A 36 4.29 -6.37 11.25
C LEU A 36 2.82 -6.09 11.02
N ARG A 37 2.42 -5.94 9.76
CA ARG A 37 1.08 -5.50 9.38
C ARG A 37 0.41 -6.50 8.43
N ALA A 38 -0.91 -6.64 8.54
CA ALA A 38 -1.75 -7.12 7.45
C ALA A 38 -2.09 -5.89 6.59
N THR A 39 -1.78 -5.99 5.31
CA THR A 39 -1.88 -4.86 4.38
C THR A 39 -2.74 -5.26 3.20
N GLN A 40 -3.77 -4.47 2.94
CA GLN A 40 -4.60 -4.56 1.75
C GLN A 40 -4.12 -3.52 0.73
N VAL A 41 -3.88 -3.98 -0.50
CA VAL A 41 -3.62 -3.14 -1.67
C VAL A 41 -4.87 -3.16 -2.55
N ALA A 42 -5.47 -2.00 -2.75
CA ALA A 42 -6.63 -1.81 -3.60
C ALA A 42 -6.24 -0.87 -4.75
N PRO A 43 -5.92 -1.41 -5.93
CA PRO A 43 -5.67 -0.60 -7.11
C PRO A 43 -6.90 0.23 -7.49
N ASP A 44 -6.67 1.47 -7.94
CA ASP A 44 -7.67 2.32 -8.57
C ASP A 44 -7.10 2.64 -9.95
N GLU A 45 -7.31 1.69 -10.88
CA GLU A 45 -6.65 1.72 -12.16
C GLU A 45 -7.46 2.47 -13.23
N THR A 46 -6.73 3.22 -14.06
CA THR A 46 -7.19 3.70 -15.36
C THR A 46 -6.26 3.14 -16.43
N ALA A 47 -6.74 2.14 -17.14
CA ALA A 47 -5.90 1.39 -18.09
C ALA A 47 -6.65 1.11 -19.41
N PRO A 48 -6.92 2.13 -20.24
CA PRO A 48 -7.54 1.92 -21.55
C PRO A 48 -6.59 1.17 -22.48
N ILE A 49 -7.08 0.14 -23.15
CA ILE A 49 -6.32 -0.56 -24.20
C ILE A 49 -6.45 0.23 -25.48
N LEU A 50 -5.48 1.09 -25.77
CA LEU A 50 -5.56 2.17 -26.77
C LEU A 50 -5.72 1.71 -28.24
N THR A 51 -5.40 0.45 -28.54
CA THR A 51 -5.38 -0.10 -29.91
C THR A 51 -6.41 -1.21 -30.13
N ALA A 52 -7.23 -1.50 -29.12
CA ALA A 52 -8.28 -2.51 -29.19
C ALA A 52 -9.68 -1.89 -29.44
N ALA A 53 -10.69 -2.76 -29.55
CA ALA A 53 -12.08 -2.33 -29.72
C ALA A 53 -12.52 -1.40 -28.56
N THR A 54 -13.36 -0.43 -28.87
CA THR A 54 -13.86 0.55 -27.90
C THR A 54 -14.46 -0.11 -26.65
N GLY A 55 -14.02 0.34 -25.47
CA GLY A 55 -14.54 -0.11 -24.18
C GLY A 55 -13.77 -1.26 -23.53
N LEU A 56 -12.64 -1.71 -24.10
CA LEU A 56 -11.72 -2.62 -23.42
C LEU A 56 -10.80 -1.85 -22.45
N HIS A 57 -10.65 -2.37 -21.25
CA HIS A 57 -9.73 -1.86 -20.22
C HIS A 57 -9.12 -3.02 -19.44
N ALA A 58 -7.96 -2.79 -18.85
CA ALA A 58 -7.40 -3.72 -17.90
C ALA A 58 -8.03 -3.49 -16.51
N ASP A 59 -8.20 -4.56 -15.77
CA ASP A 59 -8.72 -4.60 -14.39
C ASP A 59 -7.71 -5.37 -13.55
N VAL A 60 -7.28 -4.78 -12.43
CA VAL A 60 -6.24 -5.33 -11.54
C VAL A 60 -6.86 -5.73 -10.22
N GLY A 61 -6.70 -6.99 -9.82
CA GLY A 61 -7.28 -7.53 -8.59
C GLY A 61 -6.67 -6.93 -7.32
N ASN A 62 -7.48 -6.86 -6.26
CA ASN A 62 -7.01 -6.52 -4.91
C ASN A 62 -6.21 -7.67 -4.32
N ASP A 63 -5.24 -7.36 -3.44
CA ASP A 63 -4.52 -8.37 -2.68
C ASP A 63 -4.38 -7.97 -1.21
N VAL A 64 -4.22 -8.99 -0.35
CA VAL A 64 -3.98 -8.82 1.10
C VAL A 64 -2.75 -9.64 1.48
N MET A 65 -1.74 -8.97 2.03
CA MET A 65 -0.46 -9.57 2.35
C MET A 65 0.09 -9.13 3.70
N PRO A 66 0.99 -9.90 4.32
CA PRO A 66 1.81 -9.41 5.40
C PRO A 66 2.88 -8.46 4.88
N THR A 67 3.11 -7.36 5.60
CA THR A 67 4.19 -6.41 5.33
C THR A 67 5.06 -6.18 6.56
N LEU A 68 6.35 -5.92 6.30
CA LEU A 68 7.31 -5.46 7.29
C LEU A 68 7.62 -3.99 7.06
N GLY A 69 7.49 -3.19 8.12
CA GLY A 69 7.87 -1.78 8.13
C GLY A 69 8.99 -1.52 9.13
N PHE A 70 9.86 -0.58 8.80
CA PHE A 70 10.96 -0.12 9.64
C PHE A 70 10.92 1.40 9.70
N THR A 71 10.59 1.96 10.86
CA THR A 71 10.54 3.40 11.08
C THR A 71 11.68 3.82 12.01
N TYR A 72 12.59 4.67 11.52
CA TYR A 72 13.70 5.20 12.29
C TYR A 72 13.51 6.70 12.55
N PHE A 73 13.59 7.09 13.83
CA PHE A 73 13.41 8.47 14.27
C PHE A 73 14.70 9.28 14.12
N LEU A 74 14.72 10.20 13.17
CA LEU A 74 15.81 11.16 12.94
C LEU A 74 15.83 12.26 14.01
N THR A 75 14.66 12.63 14.49
CA THR A 75 14.40 13.53 15.60
C THR A 75 13.24 12.98 16.41
N ASP A 76 12.86 13.63 17.52
CA ASP A 76 11.69 13.18 18.31
C ASP A 76 10.36 13.22 17.50
N LYS A 77 10.30 14.03 16.44
CA LYS A 77 9.08 14.23 15.64
C LYS A 77 9.19 13.81 14.17
N VAL A 78 10.40 13.57 13.68
CA VAL A 78 10.62 13.25 12.26
C VAL A 78 11.25 11.87 12.16
N ALA A 79 10.67 11.01 11.35
CA ALA A 79 11.15 9.67 11.10
C ALA A 79 11.18 9.34 9.61
N VAL A 80 11.96 8.34 9.24
CA VAL A 80 11.93 7.71 7.91
C VAL A 80 11.37 6.31 8.07
N GLU A 81 10.37 5.97 7.29
CA GLU A 81 9.86 4.60 7.19
C GLU A 81 10.25 3.97 5.85
N ALA A 82 10.65 2.70 5.90
CA ALA A 82 10.75 1.82 4.74
C ALA A 82 9.77 0.64 4.94
N ILE A 83 8.94 0.37 3.94
CA ILE A 83 8.01 -0.77 3.92
C ILE A 83 8.45 -1.75 2.85
N LEU A 84 8.39 -3.04 3.21
CA LEU A 84 8.65 -4.18 2.35
C LEU A 84 7.48 -5.16 2.42
N GLY A 85 7.07 -5.65 1.27
CA GLY A 85 6.05 -6.68 1.11
C GLY A 85 5.97 -7.06 -0.36
N THR A 86 5.32 -8.17 -0.67
CA THR A 86 5.13 -8.61 -2.04
C THR A 86 3.68 -8.98 -2.25
N THR A 87 3.09 -8.53 -3.36
CA THR A 87 1.72 -8.78 -3.76
C THR A 87 1.66 -9.60 -5.03
N GLN A 88 0.59 -10.35 -5.20
CA GLN A 88 0.26 -11.00 -6.47
C GLN A 88 -1.00 -10.38 -7.05
N HIS A 89 -0.95 -9.98 -8.30
CA HIS A 89 -2.08 -9.38 -8.98
C HIS A 89 -2.44 -10.14 -10.24
N GLU A 90 -3.75 -10.42 -10.39
CA GLU A 90 -4.35 -10.86 -11.64
C GLU A 90 -4.70 -9.65 -12.49
N ILE A 91 -4.32 -9.68 -13.76
CA ILE A 91 -4.66 -8.66 -14.73
C ILE A 91 -5.65 -9.26 -15.72
N LYS A 92 -6.84 -8.67 -15.82
CA LYS A 92 -7.91 -9.10 -16.71
C LYS A 92 -8.20 -8.04 -17.77
N ALA A 93 -8.44 -8.48 -18.98
CA ALA A 93 -9.03 -7.63 -20.02
C ALA A 93 -10.55 -7.67 -19.87
N LYS A 94 -11.16 -6.53 -19.53
CA LYS A 94 -12.61 -6.39 -19.35
C LYS A 94 -13.23 -5.48 -20.39
N GLY A 95 -14.45 -5.83 -20.82
CA GLY A 95 -15.25 -5.07 -21.77
C GLY A 95 -16.69 -5.56 -21.81
N PRO A 96 -17.56 -5.01 -22.72
CA PRO A 96 -18.99 -5.34 -22.77
C PRO A 96 -19.30 -6.83 -22.93
N ALA A 97 -18.41 -7.59 -23.58
CA ALA A 97 -18.54 -9.04 -23.82
C ALA A 97 -17.22 -9.79 -23.54
N THR A 98 -16.31 -9.20 -22.78
CA THR A 98 -14.97 -9.72 -22.53
C THR A 98 -14.68 -9.68 -21.03
N ASP A 99 -14.26 -10.83 -20.47
CA ASP A 99 -13.69 -10.96 -19.13
C ASP A 99 -12.67 -12.09 -19.19
N VAL A 100 -11.42 -11.77 -19.52
CA VAL A 100 -10.37 -12.75 -19.78
C VAL A 100 -9.14 -12.41 -18.94
N LEU A 101 -8.63 -13.39 -18.19
CA LEU A 101 -7.34 -13.31 -17.50
C LEU A 101 -6.22 -13.28 -18.54
N VAL A 102 -5.42 -12.22 -18.56
CA VAL A 102 -4.35 -12.06 -19.56
C VAL A 102 -2.96 -12.23 -18.96
N HIS A 103 -2.81 -11.94 -17.66
CA HIS A 103 -1.51 -12.00 -16.99
C HIS A 103 -1.67 -12.11 -15.48
N GLU A 104 -0.72 -12.77 -14.83
CA GLU A 104 -0.52 -12.75 -13.38
C GLU A 104 0.89 -12.28 -13.10
N THR A 105 1.07 -11.40 -12.13
CA THR A 105 2.41 -10.87 -11.80
C THR A 105 2.58 -10.69 -10.31
N TRP A 106 3.80 -10.93 -9.85
CA TRP A 106 4.23 -10.56 -8.52
C TRP A 106 4.82 -9.15 -8.56
N VAL A 107 4.47 -8.36 -7.55
CA VAL A 107 4.95 -6.99 -7.42
C VAL A 107 5.62 -6.83 -6.06
N LEU A 108 6.81 -6.26 -6.05
CA LEU A 108 7.49 -5.75 -4.86
C LEU A 108 7.44 -4.23 -4.93
N PRO A 109 6.54 -3.57 -4.19
CA PRO A 109 6.37 -2.12 -4.16
C PRO A 109 7.01 -1.51 -2.90
N PRO A 110 8.35 -1.49 -2.71
CA PRO A 110 8.93 -0.80 -1.57
C PRO A 110 8.52 0.67 -1.58
N VAL A 111 8.15 1.16 -0.40
CA VAL A 111 7.81 2.57 -0.17
C VAL A 111 8.73 3.12 0.89
N VAL A 112 9.34 4.27 0.60
CA VAL A 112 10.12 5.03 1.59
C VAL A 112 9.45 6.38 1.80
N THR A 113 9.08 6.68 3.05
CA THR A 113 8.40 7.91 3.42
C THR A 113 9.14 8.65 4.52
N LEU A 114 9.16 9.97 4.44
CA LEU A 114 9.49 10.86 5.54
C LEU A 114 8.20 11.15 6.31
N GLN A 115 8.19 10.86 7.61
CA GLN A 115 7.04 11.00 8.48
C GLN A 115 7.22 12.14 9.47
N TYR A 116 6.11 12.81 9.79
CA TYR A 116 6.03 13.78 10.87
C TYR A 116 5.02 13.31 11.93
N HIS A 117 5.49 13.20 13.17
CA HIS A 117 4.74 12.79 14.35
C HIS A 117 4.50 14.00 15.27
N PRO A 118 3.34 14.64 15.20
CA PRO A 118 3.08 15.86 16.01
C PRO A 118 3.04 15.57 17.53
N LEU A 119 2.62 14.36 17.91
CA LEU A 119 2.41 13.93 19.30
C LEU A 119 3.25 12.69 19.65
N PRO A 120 4.59 12.73 19.60
CA PRO A 120 5.44 11.56 19.83
C PRO A 120 5.41 11.07 21.30
N ALA A 121 5.05 11.98 22.23
CA ALA A 121 4.95 11.71 23.66
C ALA A 121 3.55 11.25 24.11
N ALA A 122 2.61 11.05 23.19
CA ALA A 122 1.26 10.59 23.51
C ALA A 122 1.11 9.09 23.24
N ARG A 123 0.24 8.42 24.04
CA ARG A 123 -0.13 7.03 23.77
C ARG A 123 -0.82 6.85 22.43
N PHE A 124 -1.60 7.85 22.00
CA PHE A 124 -2.18 7.98 20.68
C PHE A 124 -1.29 8.94 19.88
N SER A 125 -0.48 8.41 19.02
CA SER A 125 0.55 9.15 18.27
C SER A 125 0.23 9.11 16.76
N PRO A 126 -0.55 10.06 16.25
CA PRO A 126 -0.80 10.19 14.83
C PRO A 126 0.44 10.64 14.08
N TYR A 127 0.49 10.31 12.80
CA TYR A 127 1.53 10.79 11.89
C TYR A 127 1.02 10.98 10.48
N VAL A 128 1.73 11.81 9.73
CA VAL A 128 1.57 11.98 8.30
C VAL A 128 2.93 11.84 7.63
N GLY A 129 2.94 11.42 6.38
CA GLY A 129 4.18 11.22 5.65
C GLY A 129 4.01 11.43 4.15
N ALA A 130 5.13 11.67 3.50
CA ALA A 130 5.23 11.73 2.06
C ALA A 130 6.52 11.04 1.60
N GLY A 131 6.52 10.45 0.43
CA GLY A 131 7.69 9.72 -0.03
C GLY A 131 7.57 9.18 -1.44
N VAL A 132 8.41 8.21 -1.72
CA VAL A 132 8.53 7.57 -3.03
C VAL A 132 8.20 6.09 -2.92
N ASN A 133 7.60 5.57 -3.97
CA ASN A 133 7.34 4.16 -4.18
C ASN A 133 8.19 3.67 -5.37
N PHE A 134 8.76 2.49 -5.24
CA PHE A 134 9.43 1.79 -6.33
C PHE A 134 8.58 0.59 -6.71
N MET A 135 8.09 0.49 -7.93
CA MET A 135 7.30 -0.63 -8.39
C MET A 135 8.19 -1.59 -9.18
N LEU A 136 8.39 -2.79 -8.63
CA LEU A 136 9.19 -3.84 -9.24
C LEU A 136 8.30 -5.02 -9.60
N PHE A 137 8.11 -5.26 -10.88
CA PHE A 137 7.37 -6.41 -11.40
C PHE A 137 8.31 -7.59 -11.60
N TYR A 138 7.92 -8.78 -11.15
CA TYR A 138 8.71 -10.00 -11.30
C TYR A 138 7.81 -11.25 -11.36
N SER A 139 8.35 -12.36 -11.86
CA SER A 139 7.66 -13.65 -11.94
C SER A 139 6.28 -13.55 -12.60
N GLY A 140 6.21 -12.82 -13.73
CA GLY A 140 4.99 -12.71 -14.52
C GLY A 140 4.68 -14.02 -15.25
N GLU A 141 3.40 -14.41 -15.27
CA GLU A 141 2.89 -15.54 -16.03
C GLU A 141 1.83 -15.07 -17.04
N ASP A 142 2.13 -15.30 -18.29
CA ASP A 142 1.21 -15.03 -19.40
C ASP A 142 0.09 -16.06 -19.47
N LYS A 143 -1.12 -15.60 -19.72
CA LYS A 143 -2.33 -16.42 -19.76
C LYS A 143 -3.07 -16.25 -21.09
N ASN A 144 -3.80 -17.29 -21.48
CA ASN A 144 -4.70 -17.30 -22.64
C ASN A 144 -4.07 -16.81 -23.96
N GLY A 145 -2.75 -17.06 -24.15
CA GLY A 145 -2.02 -16.72 -25.37
C GLY A 145 -1.64 -15.26 -25.51
N PHE A 146 -1.79 -14.46 -24.45
CA PHE A 146 -1.26 -13.10 -24.38
C PHE A 146 0.16 -13.13 -23.82
N THR A 147 0.98 -12.16 -24.24
CA THR A 147 2.25 -11.81 -23.59
C THR A 147 2.16 -10.40 -23.09
N VAL A 148 2.52 -10.15 -21.82
CA VAL A 148 2.41 -8.84 -21.18
C VAL A 148 3.73 -8.48 -20.53
N ASP A 149 4.32 -7.38 -20.98
CA ASP A 149 5.52 -6.79 -20.37
C ASP A 149 5.12 -5.50 -19.64
N LEU A 150 5.51 -5.40 -18.36
CA LEU A 150 5.28 -4.24 -17.50
C LEU A 150 6.63 -3.59 -17.15
N ASP A 151 6.74 -2.30 -17.36
CA ASP A 151 7.96 -1.56 -17.05
C ASP A 151 8.00 -1.22 -15.53
N ASN A 152 9.16 -1.44 -14.89
CA ASN A 152 9.39 -0.98 -13.51
C ASN A 152 9.44 0.55 -13.46
N GLY A 153 9.07 1.15 -12.32
CA GLY A 153 9.07 2.59 -12.24
C GLY A 153 9.01 3.16 -10.83
N LEU A 154 9.06 4.48 -10.77
CA LEU A 154 8.95 5.28 -9.56
C LEU A 154 7.57 5.91 -9.47
N GLY A 155 7.00 5.91 -8.27
CA GLY A 155 5.79 6.63 -7.93
C GLY A 155 5.98 7.50 -6.70
N TYR A 156 4.93 8.22 -6.34
CA TYR A 156 4.87 9.04 -5.13
C TYR A 156 3.87 8.45 -4.16
N ALA A 157 4.07 8.71 -2.87
CA ALA A 157 3.18 8.25 -1.82
C ALA A 157 2.88 9.36 -0.81
N LEU A 158 1.62 9.46 -0.40
CA LEU A 158 1.19 10.17 0.80
C LEU A 158 0.70 9.15 1.81
N GLN A 159 0.95 9.43 3.08
CA GLN A 159 0.69 8.52 4.19
C GLN A 159 0.04 9.26 5.35
N ALA A 160 -0.89 8.58 6.01
CA ALA A 160 -1.41 8.98 7.30
C ALA A 160 -1.63 7.73 8.15
N GLY A 161 -1.30 7.83 9.43
CA GLY A 161 -1.48 6.70 10.34
C GLY A 161 -1.45 7.10 11.80
N VAL A 162 -1.57 6.09 12.65
CA VAL A 162 -1.54 6.25 14.09
C VAL A 162 -0.90 5.04 14.76
N ASP A 163 -0.06 5.30 15.74
CA ASP A 163 0.40 4.30 16.69
C ASP A 163 -0.32 4.49 18.01
N VAL A 164 -0.90 3.41 18.52
CA VAL A 164 -1.57 3.37 19.82
C VAL A 164 -0.75 2.48 20.75
N ALA A 165 -0.09 3.08 21.73
CA ALA A 165 0.73 2.34 22.69
C ALA A 165 -0.15 1.37 23.52
N ILE A 166 0.24 0.10 23.55
CA ILE A 166 -0.41 -0.96 24.31
C ILE A 166 0.29 -1.07 25.66
N GLU A 167 1.44 -1.72 25.68
CA GLU A 167 2.23 -2.00 26.89
C GLU A 167 3.71 -2.05 26.54
N GLY A 168 4.56 -1.44 27.37
CA GLY A 168 5.99 -1.40 27.17
C GLY A 168 6.38 -0.88 25.78
N PRO A 169 7.20 -1.63 25.01
CA PRO A 169 7.62 -1.21 23.67
C PRO A 169 6.60 -1.50 22.58
N TRP A 170 5.42 -2.07 22.89
CA TRP A 170 4.44 -2.51 21.92
C TRP A 170 3.37 -1.47 21.62
N SER A 171 3.00 -1.37 20.37
CA SER A 171 1.88 -0.55 19.90
C SER A 171 1.05 -1.26 18.83
N LEU A 172 -0.22 -0.89 18.75
CA LEU A 172 -1.06 -1.14 17.58
C LEU A 172 -0.80 -0.02 16.57
N ASN A 173 -0.64 -0.38 15.31
CA ASN A 173 -0.49 0.57 14.22
C ASN A 173 -1.63 0.42 13.22
N VAL A 174 -2.17 1.55 12.78
CA VAL A 174 -3.10 1.66 11.65
C VAL A 174 -2.51 2.68 10.68
N ASP A 175 -2.47 2.34 9.40
CA ASP A 175 -1.81 3.13 8.37
C ASP A 175 -2.59 3.09 7.07
N VAL A 176 -2.66 4.21 6.38
CA VAL A 176 -3.21 4.33 5.02
C VAL A 176 -2.23 5.11 4.16
N LYS A 177 -1.95 4.58 2.97
CA LYS A 177 -1.17 5.26 1.95
C LYS A 177 -1.99 5.41 0.68
N LYS A 178 -1.88 6.55 0.03
CA LYS A 178 -2.25 6.74 -1.38
C LYS A 178 -0.95 6.79 -2.16
N VAL A 179 -0.86 5.94 -3.16
CA VAL A 179 0.28 5.89 -4.09
C VAL A 179 -0.20 6.39 -5.44
N TRP A 180 0.66 7.07 -6.19
CA TRP A 180 0.47 7.45 -7.58
C TRP A 180 1.61 6.86 -8.38
N PHE A 181 1.26 6.02 -9.35
CA PHE A 181 2.22 5.30 -10.17
C PHE A 181 1.68 5.08 -11.58
N GLU A 182 2.50 5.36 -12.58
CA GLU A 182 2.22 5.07 -13.98
C GLU A 182 3.22 4.05 -14.52
N THR A 183 2.75 3.12 -15.37
CA THR A 183 3.60 2.20 -16.13
C THR A 183 3.09 2.00 -17.54
N ASP A 184 4.00 1.68 -18.44
CA ASP A 184 3.67 1.28 -19.80
C ASP A 184 3.55 -0.25 -19.87
N ALA A 185 2.40 -0.74 -20.32
CA ALA A 185 2.16 -2.15 -20.60
C ALA A 185 2.26 -2.41 -22.10
N LYS A 186 3.09 -3.38 -22.47
CA LYS A 186 3.24 -3.88 -23.85
C LYS A 186 2.62 -5.26 -23.92
N ILE A 187 1.62 -5.42 -24.78
CA ILE A 187 0.90 -6.68 -24.96
C ILE A 187 1.24 -7.22 -26.34
N ASN A 188 1.50 -8.54 -26.43
CA ASN A 188 1.88 -9.25 -27.65
C ASN A 188 3.06 -8.60 -28.39
N GLY A 189 4.16 -8.38 -27.65
CA GLY A 189 5.38 -7.79 -28.21
C GLY A 189 5.22 -6.33 -28.64
N GLY A 190 4.24 -5.61 -28.08
CA GLY A 190 3.97 -4.20 -28.39
C GLY A 190 2.97 -3.99 -29.52
N ALA A 191 2.29 -5.05 -30.00
CA ALA A 191 1.18 -4.91 -30.95
C ALA A 191 0.02 -4.11 -30.32
N LEU A 192 -0.19 -4.26 -29.01
CA LEU A 192 -1.08 -3.43 -28.20
C LEU A 192 -0.24 -2.73 -27.11
N LYS A 193 -0.56 -1.47 -26.89
CA LYS A 193 0.06 -0.66 -25.82
C LYS A 193 -1.02 -0.10 -24.93
N SER A 194 -0.78 -0.11 -23.63
CA SER A 194 -1.63 0.53 -22.64
C SER A 194 -0.75 1.37 -21.71
N LYS A 195 -1.17 2.59 -21.44
CA LYS A 195 -0.65 3.36 -20.34
C LYS A 195 -1.53 3.05 -19.12
N VAL A 196 -0.93 2.44 -18.13
CA VAL A 196 -1.63 1.99 -16.94
C VAL A 196 -1.31 2.95 -15.80
N GLU A 197 -2.31 3.69 -15.36
CA GLU A 197 -2.24 4.47 -14.13
C GLU A 197 -2.72 3.57 -13.00
N LEU A 198 -1.83 3.27 -12.06
CA LEU A 198 -2.11 2.49 -10.86
C LEU A 198 -2.00 3.41 -9.66
N ASP A 199 -3.14 3.82 -9.15
CA ASP A 199 -3.23 4.74 -8.02
C ASP A 199 -3.76 4.02 -6.77
N PRO A 200 -3.06 2.98 -6.24
CA PRO A 200 -3.59 2.16 -5.19
C PRO A 200 -3.79 2.94 -3.89
N VAL A 201 -4.86 2.57 -3.19
CA VAL A 201 -5.00 2.82 -1.76
C VAL A 201 -4.50 1.59 -1.02
N VAL A 202 -3.55 1.80 -0.12
CA VAL A 202 -2.92 0.77 0.70
C VAL A 202 -3.33 1.01 2.15
N ALA A 203 -4.10 0.08 2.71
CA ALA A 203 -4.55 0.15 4.10
C ALA A 203 -3.91 -0.98 4.91
N SER A 204 -3.38 -0.66 6.08
CA SER A 204 -2.65 -1.60 6.91
C SER A 204 -3.07 -1.51 8.37
N VAL A 205 -3.07 -2.66 9.03
CA VAL A 205 -3.22 -2.76 10.49
C VAL A 205 -2.25 -3.81 11.02
N GLY A 206 -1.64 -3.55 12.16
CA GLY A 206 -0.69 -4.50 12.72
C GLY A 206 -0.13 -4.11 14.06
N LEU A 207 0.85 -4.91 14.49
CA LEU A 207 1.59 -4.69 15.71
C LEU A 207 2.95 -4.09 15.40
N SER A 208 3.39 -3.23 16.29
CA SER A 208 4.69 -2.57 16.21
C SER A 208 5.45 -2.76 17.51
N ARG A 209 6.75 -2.90 17.39
CA ARG A 209 7.67 -2.96 18.52
C ARG A 209 8.77 -1.94 18.34
N ARG A 210 9.03 -1.18 19.39
CA ARG A 210 10.13 -0.22 19.45
C ARG A 210 11.37 -0.86 20.05
N PHE A 211 12.53 -0.47 19.55
CA PHE A 211 13.87 -0.87 19.96
C PHE A 211 14.73 0.35 20.24
#